data_4740e3ecad07facd527ad56c9a12ab66
#
_entry.id   4740e3ecad07facd527ad56c9a12ab66
#
_cell.length_a   1.000
_cell.length_b   1.000
_cell.length_c   1.000
_cell.angle_alpha   90.00
_cell.angle_beta   90.00
_cell.angle_gamma   90.00
#
_symmetry.space_group_name_H-M   'P 1'
#
loop_
_entity.id
_entity.type
_entity.pdbx_description
1 polymer ?
#
loop_
_entity_poly.entity_id
_entity_poly.type
_entity_poly.pdbx_seq_one_letter_code
_entity_poly.pdbx_strand_id
1 'polypeptide(L)'
;VANAYAFGARNYDPRTLLRTMRYGAEVPGANSQGVLTRPGLEQYLEKGYYDASILLEYTSSDFAIGRFALQACNDEPVCNWYTQRAMNWKNLFNKETGWLQSRNEDGSWKRYDADWRESTYKNYFWMVPYDLQGLIDSIGGKEAAEKRLDEMFRRLDASYGDEWFASGNEPSFQIPWIYNWAGAPYKAQQVIRRILNEQYSSRVNGLPGNDD
;
A
#
# COMPACT_ATOMS: atom_id res chain seq x y z
N VAL A 1 9.06 12.08 -4.29
CA VAL A 1 10.44 12.44 -3.91
C VAL A 1 11.31 11.19 -3.79
N ALA A 2 11.01 10.25 -2.88
CA ALA A 2 11.84 9.07 -2.66
C ALA A 2 12.03 8.22 -3.93
N ASN A 3 10.97 7.97 -4.69
CA ASN A 3 11.03 7.26 -5.97
C ASN A 3 11.88 8.02 -7.00
N ALA A 4 11.69 9.33 -7.13
CA ALA A 4 12.51 10.14 -8.04
C ALA A 4 14.00 10.03 -7.70
N TYR A 5 14.34 10.06 -6.42
CA TYR A 5 15.72 9.81 -5.96
C TYR A 5 16.21 8.41 -6.34
N ALA A 6 15.41 7.38 -6.10
CA ALA A 6 15.76 5.99 -6.42
C ALA A 6 16.01 5.79 -7.93
N PHE A 7 15.28 6.52 -8.77
CA PHE A 7 15.45 6.53 -10.24
C PHE A 7 16.49 7.54 -10.75
N GLY A 8 17.30 8.13 -9.86
CA GLY A 8 18.48 8.91 -10.25
C GLY A 8 18.32 10.42 -10.26
N ALA A 9 17.17 10.98 -9.86
CA ALA A 9 17.04 12.43 -9.73
C ALA A 9 17.94 12.96 -8.61
N ARG A 10 18.73 14.02 -8.92
CA ARG A 10 19.73 14.58 -7.99
C ARG A 10 19.75 16.11 -7.97
N ASN A 11 19.05 16.80 -8.85
CA ASN A 11 19.08 18.25 -8.98
C ASN A 11 18.18 18.94 -7.94
N TYR A 12 18.46 18.69 -6.66
CA TYR A 12 17.76 19.30 -5.51
C TYR A 12 18.56 19.11 -4.22
N ASP A 13 18.22 19.89 -3.17
CA ASP A 13 18.76 19.69 -1.83
C ASP A 13 17.99 18.60 -1.09
N PRO A 14 18.59 17.42 -0.83
CA PRO A 14 17.90 16.31 -0.20
C PRO A 14 17.48 16.60 1.24
N ARG A 15 18.23 17.41 1.98
CA ARG A 15 17.89 17.76 3.37
C ARG A 15 16.65 18.63 3.46
N THR A 16 16.50 19.58 2.53
CA THR A 16 15.28 20.39 2.43
C THR A 16 14.08 19.55 2.08
N LEU A 17 14.20 18.63 1.13
CA LEU A 17 13.10 17.72 0.77
C LEU A 17 12.75 16.78 1.93
N LEU A 18 13.73 16.24 2.65
CA LEU A 18 13.46 15.42 3.83
C LEU A 18 12.66 16.20 4.88
N ARG A 19 13.05 17.46 5.17
CA ARG A 19 12.29 18.30 6.10
C ARG A 19 10.85 18.52 5.65
N THR A 20 10.63 18.76 4.36
CA THR A 20 9.27 18.95 3.80
C THR A 20 8.42 17.69 3.93
N MET A 21 8.98 16.53 3.60
CA MET A 21 8.27 15.25 3.76
C MET A 21 7.94 14.97 5.23
N ARG A 22 8.87 15.23 6.14
CA ARG A 22 8.67 15.08 7.58
C ARG A 22 7.62 16.05 8.10
N TYR A 23 7.62 17.30 7.68
CA TYR A 23 6.58 18.26 8.06
C TYR A 23 5.18 17.72 7.75
N GLY A 24 4.94 17.24 6.53
CA GLY A 24 3.65 16.65 6.16
C GLY A 24 3.31 15.35 6.88
N ALA A 25 4.31 14.63 7.39
CA ALA A 25 4.14 13.32 8.03
C ALA A 25 4.15 13.36 9.57
N GLU A 26 4.55 14.49 10.18
CA GLU A 26 4.73 14.61 11.63
C GLU A 26 3.90 15.73 12.26
N VAL A 27 3.44 16.71 11.47
CA VAL A 27 2.75 17.89 12.00
C VAL A 27 1.25 17.79 11.71
N PRO A 28 0.40 17.53 12.73
CA PRO A 28 -1.06 17.58 12.56
C PRO A 28 -1.50 18.92 12.02
N GLY A 29 -2.44 18.91 11.08
CA GLY A 29 -2.91 20.13 10.41
C GLY A 29 -1.98 20.66 9.30
N ALA A 30 -0.83 20.04 9.06
CA ALA A 30 0.00 20.37 7.90
C ALA A 30 -0.82 20.30 6.61
N ASN A 31 -0.71 21.32 5.77
CA ASN A 31 -1.49 21.40 4.54
C ASN A 31 -0.64 21.91 3.37
N SER A 32 -1.12 21.62 2.17
CA SER A 32 -0.62 22.17 0.92
C SER A 32 -1.80 22.75 0.17
N GLN A 33 -1.75 24.05 -0.12
CA GLN A 33 -2.82 24.78 -0.84
C GLN A 33 -4.22 24.58 -0.22
N GLY A 34 -4.30 24.52 1.11
CA GLY A 34 -5.55 24.32 1.85
C GLY A 34 -6.02 22.88 1.99
N VAL A 35 -5.30 21.90 1.42
CA VAL A 35 -5.61 20.47 1.57
C VAL A 35 -4.69 19.86 2.63
N LEU A 36 -5.27 19.16 3.60
CA LEU A 36 -4.50 18.43 4.61
C LEU A 36 -3.60 17.39 3.95
N THR A 37 -2.33 17.38 4.32
CA THR A 37 -1.38 16.38 3.81
C THR A 37 -1.69 14.99 4.32
N ARG A 38 -2.13 14.88 5.58
CA ARG A 38 -2.52 13.62 6.22
C ARG A 38 -3.74 13.82 7.11
N PRO A 39 -4.97 13.60 6.62
CA PRO A 39 -6.17 13.55 7.46
C PRO A 39 -6.02 12.51 8.58
N GLY A 40 -6.44 12.86 9.81
CA GLY A 40 -6.37 11.95 10.95
C GLY A 40 -4.94 11.66 11.46
N LEU A 41 -3.95 12.49 11.09
CA LEU A 41 -2.55 12.28 11.49
C LEU A 41 -2.39 12.26 13.02
N GLU A 42 -3.13 13.07 13.76
CA GLU A 42 -3.07 13.10 15.23
C GLU A 42 -3.40 11.73 15.83
N GLN A 43 -4.51 11.13 15.42
CA GLN A 43 -4.91 9.79 15.84
C GLN A 43 -3.87 8.74 15.41
N TYR A 44 -3.34 8.84 14.20
CA TYR A 44 -2.31 7.93 13.71
C TYR A 44 -1.02 7.99 14.54
N LEU A 45 -0.57 9.19 14.91
CA LEU A 45 0.62 9.38 15.73
C LEU A 45 0.42 8.88 17.16
N GLU A 46 -0.77 9.08 17.73
CA GLU A 46 -1.11 8.68 19.10
C GLU A 46 -1.35 7.16 19.20
N LYS A 47 -2.17 6.60 18.30
CA LYS A 47 -2.70 5.23 18.42
C LYS A 47 -2.03 4.23 17.48
N GLY A 48 -1.29 4.70 16.48
CA GLY A 48 -0.70 3.84 15.45
C GLY A 48 -1.70 3.25 14.46
N TYR A 49 -2.94 3.73 14.43
CA TYR A 49 -3.94 3.33 13.44
C TYR A 49 -4.92 4.46 13.12
N TYR A 50 -5.55 4.34 11.96
CA TYR A 50 -6.57 5.21 11.42
C TYR A 50 -7.44 4.41 10.42
N ASP A 51 -8.25 5.07 9.58
CA ASP A 51 -8.99 4.42 8.49
C ASP A 51 -8.06 3.52 7.66
N ALA A 52 -8.48 2.29 7.35
CA ALA A 52 -7.59 1.25 6.84
C ALA A 52 -6.87 1.64 5.54
N SER A 53 -7.58 2.11 4.52
CA SER A 53 -6.95 2.51 3.25
C SER A 53 -5.98 3.67 3.43
N ILE A 54 -6.36 4.68 4.21
CA ILE A 54 -5.52 5.86 4.49
C ILE A 54 -4.26 5.46 5.28
N LEU A 55 -4.39 4.57 6.26
CA LEU A 55 -3.24 4.10 7.02
C LEU A 55 -2.24 3.34 6.17
N LEU A 56 -2.69 2.52 5.22
CA LEU A 56 -1.80 1.82 4.29
C LEU A 56 -0.99 2.79 3.41
N GLU A 57 -1.61 3.89 2.98
CA GLU A 57 -0.90 4.98 2.30
C GLU A 57 0.16 5.62 3.22
N TYR A 58 -0.20 5.89 4.49
CA TYR A 58 0.73 6.50 5.44
C TYR A 58 1.91 5.60 5.74
N THR A 59 1.69 4.31 5.95
CA THR A 59 2.76 3.37 6.23
C THR A 59 3.69 3.16 5.04
N SER A 60 3.16 3.14 3.81
CA SER A 60 3.95 3.11 2.58
C SER A 60 4.79 4.37 2.42
N SER A 61 4.19 5.54 2.65
CA SER A 61 4.89 6.82 2.61
C SER A 61 5.95 6.93 3.71
N ASP A 62 5.68 6.43 4.90
CA ASP A 62 6.63 6.41 6.01
C ASP A 62 7.85 5.55 5.68
N PHE A 63 7.64 4.35 5.13
CA PHE A 63 8.76 3.54 4.65
C PHE A 63 9.61 4.30 3.62
N ALA A 64 8.96 4.95 2.65
CA ALA A 64 9.65 5.72 1.62
C ALA A 64 10.45 6.90 2.20
N ILE A 65 9.92 7.63 3.20
CA ILE A 65 10.64 8.70 3.91
C ILE A 65 11.87 8.13 4.64
N GLY A 66 11.73 7.01 5.34
CA GLY A 66 12.83 6.34 6.02
C GLY A 66 13.96 5.95 5.05
N ARG A 67 13.60 5.34 3.92
CA ARG A 67 14.58 4.97 2.88
C ARG A 67 15.28 6.19 2.27
N PHE A 68 14.54 7.26 2.02
CA PHE A 68 15.11 8.51 1.53
C PHE A 68 16.07 9.16 2.57
N ALA A 69 15.68 9.19 3.84
CA ALA A 69 16.52 9.70 4.92
C ALA A 69 17.89 8.99 4.97
N LEU A 70 17.88 7.66 4.87
CA LEU A 70 19.11 6.88 4.87
C LEU A 70 19.94 7.12 3.60
N GLN A 71 19.32 6.95 2.43
CA GLN A 71 20.04 6.91 1.16
C GLN A 71 20.50 8.28 0.67
N ALA A 72 19.70 9.32 0.90
CA ALA A 72 19.97 10.68 0.40
C ALA A 72 20.64 11.58 1.42
N CYS A 73 20.42 11.34 2.72
CA CYS A 73 20.89 12.21 3.80
C CYS A 73 21.84 11.53 4.79
N ASN A 74 22.02 10.22 4.71
CA ASN A 74 22.74 9.38 5.68
C ASN A 74 22.22 9.57 7.12
N ASP A 75 20.88 9.65 7.26
CA ASP A 75 20.19 9.90 8.53
C ASP A 75 19.56 8.58 9.03
N GLU A 76 20.36 7.77 9.69
CA GLU A 76 19.97 6.47 10.21
C GLU A 76 18.90 6.56 11.32
N PRO A 77 18.96 7.49 12.30
CA PRO A 77 17.92 7.65 13.29
C PRO A 77 16.54 7.91 12.69
N VAL A 78 16.44 8.80 11.72
CA VAL A 78 15.18 9.07 11.01
C VAL A 78 14.73 7.86 10.21
N CYS A 79 15.64 7.14 9.54
CA CYS A 79 15.31 5.91 8.84
C CYS A 79 14.68 4.87 9.79
N ASN A 80 15.31 4.62 10.93
CA ASN A 80 14.84 3.62 11.90
C ASN A 80 13.45 3.99 12.46
N TRP A 81 13.24 5.25 12.81
CA TRP A 81 11.95 5.71 13.31
C TRP A 81 10.83 5.54 12.30
N TYR A 82 11.05 5.94 11.05
CA TYR A 82 10.06 5.79 9.99
C TYR A 82 9.83 4.33 9.59
N THR A 83 10.88 3.50 9.61
CA THR A 83 10.74 2.07 9.35
C THR A 83 9.89 1.38 10.42
N GLN A 84 10.06 1.74 11.69
CA GLN A 84 9.19 1.24 12.75
C GLN A 84 7.74 1.71 12.57
N ARG A 85 7.54 2.99 12.25
CA ARG A 85 6.20 3.55 12.02
C ARG A 85 5.50 2.91 10.81
N ALA A 86 6.24 2.56 9.78
CA ALA A 86 5.72 1.82 8.64
C ALA A 86 5.14 0.45 9.04
N MET A 87 5.61 -0.17 10.12
CA MET A 87 5.06 -1.43 10.63
C MET A 87 3.68 -1.30 11.27
N ASN A 88 3.13 -0.10 11.40
CA ASN A 88 1.79 0.13 11.93
C ASN A 88 0.67 -0.49 11.08
N TRP A 89 0.94 -0.94 9.85
CA TRP A 89 0.01 -1.78 9.12
C TRP A 89 -0.45 -3.01 9.92
N LYS A 90 0.40 -3.52 10.83
CA LYS A 90 0.09 -4.67 11.71
C LYS A 90 -1.05 -4.39 12.68
N ASN A 91 -1.29 -3.11 13.01
CA ASN A 91 -2.41 -2.71 13.86
C ASN A 91 -3.77 -2.88 13.17
N LEU A 92 -3.78 -3.00 11.84
CA LEU A 92 -4.98 -3.31 11.06
C LEU A 92 -5.20 -4.82 10.90
N PHE A 93 -4.20 -5.67 11.18
CA PHE A 93 -4.35 -7.09 10.96
C PHE A 93 -5.20 -7.76 12.04
N ASN A 94 -6.39 -8.18 11.65
CA ASN A 94 -7.29 -8.94 12.52
C ASN A 94 -7.01 -10.44 12.37
N LYS A 95 -6.46 -11.05 13.41
CA LYS A 95 -6.08 -12.47 13.42
C LYS A 95 -7.28 -13.42 13.31
N GLU A 96 -8.47 -12.99 13.76
CA GLU A 96 -9.68 -13.81 13.71
C GLU A 96 -10.21 -13.96 12.28
N THR A 97 -10.14 -12.88 11.51
CA THR A 97 -10.59 -12.87 10.10
C THR A 97 -9.47 -13.16 9.11
N GLY A 98 -8.23 -12.92 9.51
CA GLY A 98 -7.05 -12.99 8.65
C GLY A 98 -6.97 -11.86 7.62
N TRP A 99 -7.69 -10.75 7.83
CA TRP A 99 -7.74 -9.59 6.93
C TRP A 99 -7.29 -8.32 7.64
N LEU A 100 -6.94 -7.29 6.85
CA LEU A 100 -6.78 -5.95 7.37
C LEU A 100 -8.16 -5.34 7.59
N GLN A 101 -8.36 -4.69 8.72
CA GLN A 101 -9.62 -4.04 9.10
C GLN A 101 -9.33 -2.73 9.84
N SER A 102 -10.20 -1.75 9.65
CA SER A 102 -10.17 -0.52 10.46
C SER A 102 -10.55 -0.78 11.90
N ARG A 103 -10.09 0.12 12.78
CA ARG A 103 -10.48 0.15 14.19
C ARG A 103 -11.30 1.39 14.50
N ASN A 104 -12.21 1.26 15.45
CA ASN A 104 -12.83 2.38 16.13
C ASN A 104 -11.82 3.07 17.05
N GLU A 105 -12.13 4.28 17.52
CA GLU A 105 -11.26 5.02 18.43
C GLU A 105 -10.94 4.29 19.74
N ASP A 106 -11.86 3.44 20.22
CA ASP A 106 -11.68 2.59 21.40
C ASP A 106 -10.84 1.34 21.14
N GLY A 107 -10.37 1.14 19.89
CA GLY A 107 -9.55 0.00 19.47
C GLY A 107 -10.35 -1.24 19.04
N SER A 108 -11.67 -1.25 19.15
CA SER A 108 -12.51 -2.34 18.64
C SER A 108 -12.50 -2.38 17.11
N TRP A 109 -12.75 -3.56 16.54
CA TRP A 109 -12.77 -3.73 15.09
C TRP A 109 -14.03 -3.15 14.46
N LYS A 110 -13.88 -2.40 13.38
CA LYS A 110 -14.99 -2.06 12.48
C LYS A 110 -15.35 -3.26 11.61
N ARG A 111 -16.45 -3.16 10.85
CA ARG A 111 -16.75 -4.17 9.82
C ARG A 111 -15.60 -4.29 8.82
N TYR A 112 -15.40 -5.48 8.27
CA TYR A 112 -14.29 -5.77 7.34
C TYR A 112 -14.34 -4.93 6.05
N ASP A 113 -15.51 -4.44 5.66
CA ASP A 113 -15.76 -3.63 4.46
C ASP A 113 -15.76 -2.11 4.73
N ALA A 114 -15.43 -1.68 5.94
CA ALA A 114 -15.39 -0.26 6.30
C ALA A 114 -14.07 0.41 5.92
N ASP A 115 -14.14 1.70 5.52
CA ASP A 115 -13.01 2.61 5.30
C ASP A 115 -12.06 2.20 4.14
N TRP A 116 -12.62 1.57 3.12
CA TRP A 116 -11.93 1.33 1.86
C TRP A 116 -12.35 2.39 0.84
N ARG A 117 -11.39 3.12 0.27
CA ARG A 117 -11.68 4.31 -0.55
C ARG A 117 -11.98 3.97 -2.01
N GLU A 118 -11.14 3.19 -2.64
CA GLU A 118 -11.15 3.01 -4.10
C GLU A 118 -11.31 1.55 -4.51
N SER A 119 -11.36 0.65 -3.56
CA SER A 119 -11.51 -0.78 -3.81
C SER A 119 -12.01 -1.49 -2.56
N THR A 120 -11.86 -2.79 -2.49
CA THR A 120 -12.28 -3.62 -1.37
C THR A 120 -11.13 -3.99 -0.45
N TYR A 121 -11.44 -4.50 0.74
CA TYR A 121 -10.47 -5.04 1.68
C TYR A 121 -9.57 -6.12 1.06
N LYS A 122 -10.03 -6.87 0.07
CA LYS A 122 -9.23 -7.92 -0.59
C LYS A 122 -8.15 -7.35 -1.49
N ASN A 123 -8.44 -6.29 -2.24
CA ASN A 123 -7.44 -5.59 -3.06
C ASN A 123 -6.45 -4.83 -2.19
N TYR A 124 -6.95 -4.03 -1.24
CA TYR A 124 -6.11 -3.26 -0.31
C TYR A 124 -5.26 -4.14 0.62
N PHE A 125 -5.65 -5.40 0.85
CA PHE A 125 -4.86 -6.32 1.67
C PHE A 125 -3.38 -6.40 1.25
N TRP A 126 -3.12 -6.29 -0.04
CA TRP A 126 -1.78 -6.42 -0.60
C TRP A 126 -0.98 -5.12 -0.62
N MET A 127 -1.54 -4.02 -0.13
CA MET A 127 -0.90 -2.70 -0.16
C MET A 127 0.12 -2.49 0.96
N VAL A 128 0.98 -3.49 1.14
CA VAL A 128 2.13 -3.49 2.06
C VAL A 128 3.39 -3.92 1.30
N PRO A 129 3.76 -3.23 0.19
CA PRO A 129 4.81 -3.69 -0.72
C PRO A 129 6.20 -3.74 -0.07
N TYR A 130 6.41 -3.01 1.00
CA TYR A 130 7.68 -2.92 1.73
C TYR A 130 7.85 -4.01 2.79
N ASP A 131 6.79 -4.73 3.18
CA ASP A 131 6.82 -5.84 4.16
C ASP A 131 5.93 -7.02 3.70
N LEU A 132 6.06 -7.41 2.42
CA LEU A 132 5.28 -8.53 1.84
C LEU A 132 5.56 -9.84 2.56
N GLN A 133 6.80 -10.07 3.01
CA GLN A 133 7.11 -11.28 3.77
C GLN A 133 6.35 -11.30 5.09
N GLY A 134 6.35 -10.19 5.84
CA GLY A 134 5.59 -10.08 7.10
C GLY A 134 4.09 -10.23 6.90
N LEU A 135 3.55 -9.70 5.79
CA LEU A 135 2.14 -9.88 5.44
C LEU A 135 1.81 -11.33 5.13
N ILE A 136 2.64 -12.01 4.33
CA ILE A 136 2.50 -13.43 3.97
C ILE A 136 2.59 -14.31 5.22
N ASP A 137 3.55 -14.06 6.10
CA ASP A 137 3.72 -14.81 7.34
C ASP A 137 2.51 -14.67 8.27
N SER A 138 1.90 -13.46 8.32
CA SER A 138 0.73 -13.21 9.17
C SER A 138 -0.52 -14.00 8.77
N ILE A 139 -0.62 -14.45 7.53
CA ILE A 139 -1.75 -15.25 7.03
C ILE A 139 -1.47 -16.76 6.94
N GLY A 140 -0.32 -17.20 7.45
CA GLY A 140 0.03 -18.61 7.45
C GLY A 140 1.02 -19.04 6.36
N GLY A 141 1.71 -18.09 5.72
CA GLY A 141 2.81 -18.35 4.81
C GLY A 141 2.44 -18.41 3.33
N LYS A 142 3.39 -18.89 2.55
CA LYS A 142 3.37 -18.84 1.08
C LYS A 142 2.18 -19.55 0.45
N GLU A 143 1.82 -20.71 0.94
CA GLU A 143 0.68 -21.49 0.41
C GLU A 143 -0.66 -20.76 0.64
N ALA A 144 -0.83 -20.13 1.80
CA ALA A 144 -2.02 -19.32 2.09
C ALA A 144 -2.08 -18.07 1.20
N ALA A 145 -0.94 -17.43 0.95
CA ALA A 145 -0.84 -16.29 0.04
C ALA A 145 -1.17 -16.70 -1.41
N GLU A 146 -0.58 -17.79 -1.88
CA GLU A 146 -0.85 -18.33 -3.22
C GLU A 146 -2.34 -18.61 -3.41
N LYS A 147 -2.97 -19.28 -2.45
CA LYS A 147 -4.41 -19.56 -2.49
C LYS A 147 -5.27 -18.30 -2.58
N ARG A 148 -4.93 -17.24 -1.81
CA ARG A 148 -5.65 -15.96 -1.88
C ARG A 148 -5.47 -15.26 -3.23
N LEU A 149 -4.27 -15.31 -3.78
CA LEU A 149 -3.99 -14.76 -5.11
C LEU A 149 -4.75 -15.55 -6.19
N ASP A 150 -4.73 -16.89 -6.13
CA ASP A 150 -5.48 -17.74 -7.06
C ASP A 150 -6.98 -17.42 -7.05
N GLU A 151 -7.54 -17.18 -5.87
CA GLU A 151 -8.93 -16.77 -5.75
C GLU A 151 -9.18 -15.39 -6.37
N MET A 152 -8.36 -14.40 -6.08
CA MET A 152 -8.47 -13.05 -6.61
C MET A 152 -8.40 -13.00 -8.13
N PHE A 153 -7.49 -13.75 -8.74
CA PHE A 153 -7.25 -13.75 -10.18
C PHE A 153 -8.19 -14.68 -10.97
N ARG A 154 -9.24 -15.21 -10.36
CA ARG A 154 -10.32 -15.87 -11.10
C ARG A 154 -11.02 -14.92 -12.07
N ARG A 155 -11.15 -13.65 -11.67
CA ARG A 155 -11.71 -12.59 -12.52
C ARG A 155 -10.73 -11.42 -12.56
N LEU A 156 -10.61 -10.79 -13.73
CA LEU A 156 -9.69 -9.68 -14.00
C LEU A 156 -10.41 -8.36 -14.31
N ASP A 157 -11.73 -8.39 -14.40
CA ASP A 157 -12.60 -7.29 -14.82
C ASP A 157 -13.43 -6.73 -13.66
N ALA A 158 -12.90 -6.79 -12.44
CA ALA A 158 -13.60 -6.31 -11.27
C ALA A 158 -13.73 -4.77 -11.29
N SER A 159 -14.87 -4.28 -10.85
CA SER A 159 -15.08 -2.88 -10.52
C SER A 159 -14.59 -2.58 -9.08
N TYR A 160 -14.60 -1.31 -8.69
CA TYR A 160 -14.13 -0.87 -7.37
C TYR A 160 -14.82 -1.57 -6.18
N GLY A 161 -16.06 -2.00 -6.33
CA GLY A 161 -16.81 -2.67 -5.28
C GLY A 161 -16.67 -4.20 -5.27
N ASP A 162 -16.03 -4.78 -6.26
CA ASP A 162 -15.89 -6.23 -6.39
C ASP A 162 -14.66 -6.76 -5.62
N GLU A 163 -14.76 -8.00 -5.17
CA GLU A 163 -13.70 -8.66 -4.40
C GLU A 163 -12.63 -9.36 -5.27
N TRP A 164 -12.64 -9.11 -6.59
CA TRP A 164 -11.73 -9.68 -7.57
C TRP A 164 -10.67 -8.66 -7.98
N PHE A 165 -9.78 -9.07 -8.86
CA PHE A 165 -8.71 -8.19 -9.35
C PHE A 165 -9.27 -7.07 -10.24
N ALA A 166 -9.03 -5.83 -9.84
CA ALA A 166 -9.41 -4.63 -10.57
C ALA A 166 -8.17 -4.02 -11.26
N SER A 167 -7.95 -4.34 -12.53
CA SER A 167 -6.74 -3.94 -13.26
C SER A 167 -6.65 -2.43 -13.55
N GLY A 168 -7.76 -1.71 -13.50
CA GLY A 168 -7.80 -0.27 -13.77
C GLY A 168 -7.69 0.60 -12.52
N ASN A 169 -7.13 0.08 -11.41
CA ASN A 169 -6.97 0.82 -10.17
C ASN A 169 -5.59 0.61 -9.53
N GLU A 170 -4.90 1.69 -9.19
CA GLU A 170 -3.54 1.74 -8.65
C GLU A 170 -3.27 0.76 -7.50
N PRO A 171 -4.14 0.60 -6.47
CA PRO A 171 -3.90 -0.36 -5.38
C PRO A 171 -3.69 -1.79 -5.84
N SER A 172 -4.07 -2.11 -7.07
CA SER A 172 -3.99 -3.47 -7.62
C SER A 172 -2.72 -3.75 -8.42
N PHE A 173 -1.97 -2.74 -8.87
CA PHE A 173 -0.89 -2.89 -9.84
C PHE A 173 0.24 -3.82 -9.39
N GLN A 174 0.59 -3.83 -8.11
CA GLN A 174 1.64 -4.71 -7.59
C GLN A 174 1.18 -6.14 -7.32
N ILE A 175 -0.13 -6.41 -7.26
CA ILE A 175 -0.66 -7.70 -6.78
C ILE A 175 -0.19 -8.89 -7.63
N PRO A 176 -0.16 -8.83 -8.98
CA PRO A 176 0.31 -9.94 -9.80
C PRO A 176 1.74 -10.40 -9.48
N TRP A 177 2.60 -9.46 -9.04
CA TRP A 177 3.99 -9.72 -8.73
C TRP A 177 4.19 -10.43 -7.39
N ILE A 178 3.18 -10.44 -6.51
CA ILE A 178 3.26 -11.04 -5.17
C ILE A 178 3.42 -12.55 -5.23
N TYR A 179 3.02 -13.20 -6.31
CA TYR A 179 3.33 -14.60 -6.53
C TYR A 179 4.83 -14.94 -6.44
N ASN A 180 5.72 -13.97 -6.73
CA ASN A 180 7.16 -14.18 -6.56
C ASN A 180 7.53 -14.40 -5.08
N TRP A 181 6.89 -13.69 -4.16
CA TRP A 181 7.05 -13.88 -2.72
C TRP A 181 6.34 -15.14 -2.21
N ALA A 182 5.24 -15.52 -2.82
CA ALA A 182 4.53 -16.77 -2.55
C ALA A 182 5.28 -18.02 -3.08
N GLY A 183 6.40 -17.85 -3.79
CA GLY A 183 7.18 -18.96 -4.33
C GLY A 183 6.63 -19.56 -5.63
N ALA A 184 5.70 -18.87 -6.28
CA ALA A 184 5.04 -19.30 -7.52
C ALA A 184 5.26 -18.30 -8.69
N PRO A 185 6.53 -17.98 -9.07
CA PRO A 185 6.81 -16.94 -10.08
C PRO A 185 6.20 -17.26 -11.45
N TYR A 186 6.01 -18.53 -11.77
CA TYR A 186 5.34 -18.92 -13.01
C TYR A 186 3.88 -18.45 -13.06
N LYS A 187 3.18 -18.38 -11.92
CA LYS A 187 1.81 -17.84 -11.85
C LYS A 187 1.79 -16.32 -12.06
N ALA A 188 2.80 -15.59 -11.55
CA ALA A 188 2.94 -14.17 -11.88
C ALA A 188 3.01 -13.96 -13.39
N GLN A 189 3.83 -14.74 -14.10
CA GLN A 189 3.94 -14.67 -15.56
C GLN A 189 2.63 -15.00 -16.28
N GLN A 190 1.92 -16.03 -15.82
CA GLN A 190 0.63 -16.43 -16.39
C GLN A 190 -0.43 -15.35 -16.19
N VAL A 191 -0.56 -14.81 -14.98
CA VAL A 191 -1.55 -13.79 -14.64
C VAL A 191 -1.27 -12.48 -15.36
N ILE A 192 -0.02 -12.02 -15.39
CA ILE A 192 0.35 -10.80 -16.11
C ILE A 192 0.02 -10.94 -17.60
N ARG A 193 0.31 -12.07 -18.21
CA ARG A 193 -0.04 -12.31 -19.61
C ARG A 193 -1.55 -12.33 -19.84
N ARG A 194 -2.32 -12.90 -18.92
CA ARG A 194 -3.79 -12.84 -18.97
C ARG A 194 -4.27 -11.40 -18.89
N ILE A 195 -3.77 -10.62 -17.93
CA ILE A 195 -4.13 -9.20 -17.78
C ILE A 195 -3.87 -8.45 -19.07
N LEU A 196 -2.67 -8.56 -19.64
CA LEU A 196 -2.30 -7.88 -20.88
C LEU A 196 -3.19 -8.26 -22.07
N ASN A 197 -3.60 -9.52 -22.17
CA ASN A 197 -4.39 -10.00 -23.31
C ASN A 197 -5.91 -9.81 -23.12
N GLU A 198 -6.40 -9.84 -21.87
CA GLU A 198 -7.82 -9.81 -21.57
C GLU A 198 -8.32 -8.40 -21.24
N GLN A 199 -7.46 -7.55 -20.65
CA GLN A 199 -7.85 -6.23 -20.13
C GLN A 199 -7.33 -5.06 -20.97
N TYR A 200 -6.28 -5.25 -21.76
CA TYR A 200 -5.69 -4.19 -22.58
C TYR A 200 -5.86 -4.46 -24.08
N SER A 201 -6.05 -3.41 -24.84
CA SER A 201 -6.08 -3.49 -26.30
C SER A 201 -5.64 -2.18 -26.95
N SER A 202 -5.33 -2.21 -28.25
CA SER A 202 -4.99 -1.01 -29.05
C SER A 202 -6.21 -0.19 -29.52
N ARG A 203 -7.41 -0.47 -29.01
CA ARG A 203 -8.64 0.25 -29.34
C ARG A 203 -8.73 1.56 -28.55
N VAL A 204 -9.62 2.47 -28.96
CA VAL A 204 -9.85 3.76 -28.29
C VAL A 204 -10.17 3.63 -26.80
N ASN A 205 -10.88 2.56 -26.40
CA ASN A 205 -11.25 2.22 -25.03
C ASN A 205 -10.48 0.99 -24.54
N GLY A 206 -9.20 0.90 -24.89
CA GLY A 206 -8.38 -0.29 -24.63
C GLY A 206 -7.66 -0.32 -23.29
N LEU A 207 -7.87 0.68 -22.43
CA LEU A 207 -7.35 0.70 -21.06
C LEU A 207 -8.47 0.34 -20.06
N PRO A 208 -8.19 -0.46 -19.02
CA PRO A 208 -9.20 -0.90 -18.06
C PRO A 208 -9.63 0.19 -17.07
N GLY A 209 -8.85 1.27 -16.94
CA GLY A 209 -9.11 2.40 -16.05
C GLY A 209 -8.46 3.68 -16.52
N ASN A 210 -8.51 4.72 -15.69
CA ASN A 210 -7.91 6.03 -15.95
C ASN A 210 -6.60 6.26 -15.17
N ASP A 211 -6.19 5.30 -14.37
CA ASP A 211 -4.95 5.35 -13.57
C ASP A 211 -3.76 4.75 -14.34
N ASP A 212 -4.02 4.18 -15.51
CA ASP A 212 -3.03 3.51 -16.36
C ASP A 212 -2.25 4.45 -17.26
#